data_2343e3ea2bb85a3f314dcace0d270fc9
#
_entry.id   2343e3ea2bb85a3f314dcace0d270fc9
#
_cell.length_a   1.000
_cell.length_b   1.000
_cell.length_c   1.000
_cell.angle_alpha   90.00
_cell.angle_beta   90.00
_cell.angle_gamma   90.00
#
_symmetry.space_group_name_H-M   'P 1'
#
loop_
_entity.id
_entity.type
_entity.pdbx_description
1 polymer ?
#
loop_
_entity_poly.entity_id
_entity_poly.type
_entity_poly.pdbx_seq_one_letter_code
_entity_poly.pdbx_strand_id
1 'polypeptide(L)'
;MKNTYGTGGTMSVAEAYMDGGLDKLYLVRLGTGGKSGKIELKSNETKAVTLTLKYPGTHEFTVSVRDKLGAESTRELVIYDGAKEVETITFASGAGEPQALAKAVKHSNYISAKAEDGVTDAITDVSQQPFEGGENPTVTTADYSTAFEAFEPYYYNTIALDTVDADVQALLIEYINTSFKDGNLAIAVIGDKGSLDINKRMENASKIDNYPIVYFASDFINSDGETVSGPEAIAKAAGVIAATPSSKSIVRTEMPGAAKLTERL
;
A
#
# COMPACT_ATOMS: atom_id res chain seq x y z
N MET A 1 -1.77 1.81 -7.94
CA MET A 1 -1.33 1.51 -6.58
C MET A 1 -2.20 0.43 -5.94
N LYS A 2 -3.49 0.63 -5.69
CA LYS A 2 -4.43 -0.42 -5.20
C LYS A 2 -4.33 -1.73 -5.98
N ASN A 3 -4.30 -1.65 -7.30
CA ASN A 3 -4.24 -2.83 -8.17
C ASN A 3 -2.96 -3.65 -8.03
N THR A 4 -1.88 -3.08 -7.48
CA THR A 4 -0.58 -3.74 -7.36
C THR A 4 -0.31 -4.25 -5.95
N TYR A 5 -0.77 -3.52 -4.93
CA TYR A 5 -0.42 -3.77 -3.53
C TYR A 5 -1.61 -4.17 -2.66
N GLY A 6 -2.82 -4.24 -3.24
CA GLY A 6 -4.05 -4.58 -2.52
C GLY A 6 -4.65 -3.41 -1.75
N THR A 7 -5.64 -3.72 -0.91
CA THR A 7 -6.39 -2.76 -0.08
C THR A 7 -6.10 -3.03 1.39
N GLY A 8 -4.99 -2.56 1.91
CA GLY A 8 -4.68 -2.65 3.35
C GLY A 8 -4.68 -1.28 4.01
N GLY A 9 -4.68 -1.21 5.34
CA GLY A 9 -4.71 0.05 6.10
C GLY A 9 -3.60 1.04 5.73
N THR A 10 -2.40 0.56 5.42
CA THR A 10 -1.30 1.41 4.91
C THR A 10 -1.58 1.99 3.52
N MET A 11 -2.39 1.30 2.70
CA MET A 11 -2.76 1.80 1.39
C MET A 11 -3.79 2.92 1.45
N SER A 12 -4.70 2.91 2.43
CA SER A 12 -5.63 4.02 2.66
C SER A 12 -4.89 5.30 3.06
N VAL A 13 -3.82 5.17 3.86
CA VAL A 13 -2.94 6.31 4.20
C VAL A 13 -2.25 6.87 2.95
N ALA A 14 -1.71 6.01 2.08
CA ALA A 14 -1.08 6.43 0.83
C ALA A 14 -2.08 7.11 -0.12
N GLU A 15 -3.32 6.61 -0.17
CA GLU A 15 -4.40 7.23 -0.96
C GLU A 15 -4.80 8.58 -0.39
N ALA A 16 -5.02 8.65 0.91
CA ALA A 16 -5.33 9.91 1.58
C ALA A 16 -4.25 10.98 1.29
N TYR A 17 -2.97 10.56 1.25
CA TYR A 17 -1.86 11.43 0.88
C TYR A 17 -1.98 11.95 -0.57
N MET A 18 -2.23 11.05 -1.54
CA MET A 18 -2.44 11.42 -2.94
C MET A 18 -3.68 12.31 -3.13
N ASP A 19 -4.75 12.03 -2.41
CA ASP A 19 -6.00 12.81 -2.44
C ASP A 19 -5.82 14.25 -1.93
N GLY A 20 -4.71 14.55 -1.27
CA GLY A 20 -4.30 15.91 -0.94
C GLY A 20 -3.95 16.78 -2.16
N GLY A 21 -3.86 16.19 -3.36
CA GLY A 21 -3.62 16.90 -4.62
C GLY A 21 -2.19 16.77 -5.16
N LEU A 22 -1.50 15.69 -4.80
CA LEU A 22 -0.12 15.42 -5.24
C LEU A 22 -0.06 14.84 -6.64
N ASP A 23 0.98 15.21 -7.39
CA ASP A 23 1.35 14.59 -8.67
C ASP A 23 2.23 13.35 -8.47
N LYS A 24 3.00 13.28 -7.38
CA LYS A 24 3.99 12.23 -7.15
C LYS A 24 4.10 11.87 -5.67
N LEU A 25 4.08 10.57 -5.39
CA LEU A 25 4.28 10.00 -4.07
C LEU A 25 5.41 8.98 -4.09
N TYR A 26 6.34 9.08 -3.16
CA TYR A 26 7.32 8.04 -2.86
C TYR A 26 6.83 7.21 -1.69
N LEU A 27 6.89 5.90 -1.84
CA LEU A 27 6.49 4.94 -0.81
C LEU A 27 7.63 3.96 -0.56
N VAL A 28 7.89 3.68 0.70
CA VAL A 28 8.75 2.58 1.14
C VAL A 28 7.89 1.59 1.89
N ARG A 29 7.94 0.32 1.46
CA ARG A 29 7.30 -0.77 2.18
C ARG A 29 8.20 -1.24 3.31
N LEU A 30 7.68 -1.23 4.53
CA LEU A 30 8.39 -1.65 5.73
C LEU A 30 8.21 -3.14 6.02
N GLY A 31 9.12 -3.66 6.81
CA GLY A 31 9.07 -4.96 7.44
C GLY A 31 10.03 -5.98 6.86
N THR A 32 10.50 -6.84 7.74
CA THR A 32 11.38 -7.98 7.43
C THR A 32 10.61 -9.28 7.60
N GLY A 33 10.98 -10.30 6.82
CA GLY A 33 10.32 -11.60 6.83
C GLY A 33 8.99 -11.55 6.08
N GLY A 34 7.97 -12.19 6.65
CA GLY A 34 6.72 -12.43 5.96
C GLY A 34 6.81 -13.58 4.96
N LYS A 35 5.66 -14.08 4.51
CA LYS A 35 5.58 -15.13 3.50
C LYS A 35 4.58 -14.75 2.43
N SER A 36 4.92 -15.06 1.19
CA SER A 36 4.01 -14.93 0.06
C SER A 36 3.05 -16.10 0.02
N GLY A 37 1.76 -15.81 -0.17
CA GLY A 37 0.74 -16.83 -0.38
C GLY A 37 1.03 -17.64 -1.64
N LYS A 38 0.64 -18.94 -1.63
CA LYS A 38 0.85 -19.88 -2.73
C LYS A 38 -0.42 -20.62 -3.06
N ILE A 39 -0.53 -21.01 -4.32
CA ILE A 39 -1.53 -21.97 -4.80
C ILE A 39 -0.81 -23.06 -5.59
N GLU A 40 -1.19 -24.31 -5.38
CA GLU A 40 -0.77 -25.42 -6.20
C GLU A 40 -1.88 -25.79 -7.17
N LEU A 41 -1.65 -25.50 -8.45
CA LEU A 41 -2.52 -25.96 -9.52
C LEU A 41 -2.12 -27.39 -9.90
N LYS A 42 -3.11 -28.24 -10.06
CA LYS A 42 -2.92 -29.66 -10.38
C LYS A 42 -3.30 -29.97 -11.83
N SER A 43 -2.66 -30.97 -12.38
CA SER A 43 -3.09 -31.69 -13.55
C SER A 43 -3.55 -33.06 -13.08
N ASN A 44 -4.85 -33.34 -13.15
CA ASN A 44 -5.48 -34.44 -12.44
C ASN A 44 -5.13 -34.36 -10.93
N GLU A 45 -4.46 -35.38 -10.37
CA GLU A 45 -4.05 -35.42 -8.96
C GLU A 45 -2.58 -34.97 -8.75
N THR A 46 -1.85 -34.69 -9.85
CA THR A 46 -0.42 -34.34 -9.78
C THR A 46 -0.26 -32.82 -9.76
N LYS A 47 0.62 -32.33 -8.90
CA LYS A 47 1.00 -30.92 -8.87
C LYS A 47 1.65 -30.53 -10.21
N ALA A 48 1.12 -29.50 -10.85
CA ALA A 48 1.55 -29.05 -12.16
C ALA A 48 2.23 -27.69 -12.14
N VAL A 49 1.66 -26.72 -11.41
CA VAL A 49 2.19 -25.34 -11.32
C VAL A 49 2.02 -24.84 -9.90
N THR A 50 3.06 -24.21 -9.36
CA THR A 50 2.97 -23.40 -8.14
C THR A 50 2.87 -21.94 -8.53
N LEU A 51 1.76 -21.30 -8.18
CA LEU A 51 1.62 -19.85 -8.21
C LEU A 51 2.05 -19.27 -6.87
N THR A 52 2.78 -18.18 -6.89
CA THR A 52 3.23 -17.48 -5.68
C THR A 52 2.95 -15.99 -5.83
N LEU A 53 2.33 -15.37 -4.83
CA LEU A 53 2.17 -13.91 -4.80
C LEU A 53 3.53 -13.22 -4.79
N LYS A 54 3.69 -12.13 -5.52
CA LYS A 54 4.97 -11.39 -5.60
C LYS A 54 5.35 -10.74 -4.29
N TYR A 55 4.35 -10.39 -3.48
CA TYR A 55 4.56 -9.69 -2.22
C TYR A 55 4.08 -10.54 -1.05
N PRO A 56 4.85 -10.62 0.05
CA PRO A 56 4.43 -11.29 1.26
C PRO A 56 3.25 -10.55 1.90
N GLY A 57 2.41 -11.29 2.58
CA GLY A 57 1.27 -10.75 3.31
C GLY A 57 0.04 -11.65 3.24
N THR A 58 -0.92 -11.36 4.10
CA THR A 58 -2.24 -11.98 4.09
C THR A 58 -3.12 -11.23 3.10
N HIS A 59 -3.16 -11.69 1.84
CA HIS A 59 -3.97 -11.11 0.78
C HIS A 59 -5.15 -12.03 0.45
N GLU A 60 -6.32 -11.45 0.21
CA GLU A 60 -7.54 -12.17 -0.16
C GLU A 60 -7.64 -12.42 -1.68
N PHE A 61 -6.50 -12.50 -2.36
CA PHE A 61 -6.49 -12.84 -3.77
C PHE A 61 -6.90 -14.29 -4.00
N THR A 62 -7.72 -14.48 -5.06
CA THR A 62 -8.09 -15.80 -5.54
C THR A 62 -7.78 -15.92 -7.03
N VAL A 63 -7.68 -17.15 -7.53
CA VAL A 63 -7.50 -17.41 -8.96
C VAL A 63 -8.57 -18.37 -9.48
N SER A 64 -8.94 -18.16 -10.74
CA SER A 64 -9.68 -19.13 -11.52
C SER A 64 -8.88 -19.50 -12.77
N VAL A 65 -8.89 -20.78 -13.13
CA VAL A 65 -8.33 -21.30 -14.39
C VAL A 65 -9.45 -21.99 -15.15
N ARG A 66 -9.70 -21.55 -16.38
CA ARG A 66 -10.79 -22.04 -17.22
C ARG A 66 -10.48 -21.88 -18.71
N ASP A 67 -11.28 -22.52 -19.54
CA ASP A 67 -11.21 -22.29 -20.97
C ASP A 67 -11.67 -20.87 -21.33
N LYS A 68 -10.98 -20.24 -22.27
CA LYS A 68 -11.33 -18.90 -22.73
C LYS A 68 -12.52 -18.97 -23.66
N LEU A 69 -13.56 -18.23 -23.33
CA LEU A 69 -14.78 -18.21 -24.14
C LEU A 69 -14.50 -17.66 -25.57
N GLY A 70 -14.92 -18.40 -26.59
CA GLY A 70 -14.75 -17.98 -27.98
C GLY A 70 -13.36 -18.11 -28.58
N ALA A 71 -12.43 -18.78 -27.89
CA ALA A 71 -11.07 -19.01 -28.37
C ALA A 71 -10.67 -20.48 -28.16
N GLU A 72 -10.73 -21.28 -29.23
CA GLU A 72 -10.26 -22.66 -29.18
C GLU A 72 -8.76 -22.72 -28.86
N SER A 73 -8.36 -23.75 -28.12
CA SER A 73 -6.95 -23.97 -27.71
C SER A 73 -6.34 -22.85 -26.88
N THR A 74 -7.16 -22.04 -26.21
CA THR A 74 -6.70 -20.97 -25.31
C THR A 74 -7.42 -21.07 -23.98
N ARG A 75 -6.64 -20.97 -22.90
CA ARG A 75 -7.15 -20.89 -21.54
C ARG A 75 -6.82 -19.55 -20.91
N GLU A 76 -7.49 -19.23 -19.84
CA GLU A 76 -7.26 -18.02 -19.08
C GLU A 76 -7.11 -18.32 -17.60
N LEU A 77 -6.15 -17.63 -16.97
CA LEU A 77 -6.01 -17.51 -15.54
C LEU A 77 -6.49 -16.11 -15.17
N VAL A 78 -7.48 -16.04 -14.30
CA VAL A 78 -8.07 -14.79 -13.82
C VAL A 78 -7.73 -14.62 -12.36
N ILE A 79 -7.19 -13.47 -11.99
CA ILE A 79 -6.87 -13.09 -10.62
C ILE A 79 -7.95 -12.14 -10.12
N TYR A 80 -8.48 -12.41 -8.94
CA TYR A 80 -9.50 -11.60 -8.28
C TYR A 80 -8.94 -11.02 -6.97
N ASP A 81 -9.35 -9.78 -6.66
CA ASP A 81 -9.24 -9.14 -5.36
C ASP A 81 -10.67 -9.04 -4.78
N GLY A 82 -11.01 -9.95 -3.88
CA GLY A 82 -12.39 -10.18 -3.49
C GLY A 82 -13.25 -10.58 -4.68
N ALA A 83 -14.28 -9.80 -5.00
CA ALA A 83 -15.15 -10.04 -6.16
C ALA A 83 -14.65 -9.37 -7.46
N LYS A 84 -13.61 -8.54 -7.39
CA LYS A 84 -13.13 -7.75 -8.53
C LYS A 84 -12.04 -8.50 -9.29
N GLU A 85 -12.22 -8.67 -10.60
CA GLU A 85 -11.16 -9.11 -11.50
C GLU A 85 -10.09 -8.02 -11.62
N VAL A 86 -8.83 -8.38 -11.35
CA VAL A 86 -7.69 -7.45 -11.36
C VAL A 86 -6.70 -7.75 -12.47
N GLU A 87 -6.57 -9.00 -12.88
CA GLU A 87 -5.72 -9.39 -14.01
C GLU A 87 -6.23 -10.65 -14.68
N THR A 88 -6.18 -10.69 -16.02
CA THR A 88 -6.47 -11.88 -16.81
C THR A 88 -5.29 -12.21 -17.69
N ILE A 89 -4.78 -13.43 -17.58
CA ILE A 89 -3.61 -13.94 -18.29
C ILE A 89 -4.05 -15.09 -19.19
N THR A 90 -3.81 -14.98 -20.48
CA THR A 90 -4.14 -16.04 -21.44
C THR A 90 -2.92 -16.87 -21.79
N PHE A 91 -3.11 -18.18 -21.96
CA PHE A 91 -2.07 -19.13 -22.32
C PHE A 91 -2.63 -20.24 -23.23
N ALA A 92 -1.73 -20.93 -23.95
CA ALA A 92 -2.12 -22.03 -24.83
C ALA A 92 -2.56 -23.25 -24.02
N SER A 93 -3.65 -23.88 -24.41
CA SER A 93 -4.13 -25.16 -23.87
C SER A 93 -3.42 -26.35 -24.56
N GLY A 94 -3.43 -27.51 -23.91
CA GLY A 94 -2.95 -28.77 -24.44
C GLY A 94 -1.60 -29.20 -23.89
N ALA A 95 -0.83 -29.92 -24.68
CA ALA A 95 0.47 -30.46 -24.24
C ALA A 95 1.44 -29.33 -23.84
N GLY A 96 1.99 -29.42 -22.62
CA GLY A 96 2.88 -28.38 -22.08
C GLY A 96 2.17 -27.16 -21.49
N GLU A 97 0.90 -27.30 -21.17
CA GLU A 97 0.11 -26.22 -20.58
C GLU A 97 0.71 -25.62 -19.30
N PRO A 98 1.26 -26.40 -18.34
CA PRO A 98 1.94 -25.85 -17.17
C PRO A 98 3.08 -24.88 -17.52
N GLN A 99 3.88 -25.22 -18.52
CA GLN A 99 5.00 -24.40 -18.99
C GLN A 99 4.50 -23.15 -19.76
N ALA A 100 3.41 -23.30 -20.51
CA ALA A 100 2.77 -22.18 -21.21
C ALA A 100 2.22 -21.16 -20.21
N LEU A 101 1.54 -21.60 -19.14
CA LEU A 101 1.08 -20.76 -18.04
C LEU A 101 2.26 -20.06 -17.34
N ALA A 102 3.30 -20.80 -16.96
CA ALA A 102 4.47 -20.22 -16.28
C ALA A 102 5.17 -19.14 -17.14
N LYS A 103 5.19 -19.32 -18.47
CA LYS A 103 5.70 -18.31 -19.40
C LYS A 103 4.78 -17.09 -19.49
N ALA A 104 3.47 -17.27 -19.55
CA ALA A 104 2.50 -16.18 -19.64
C ALA A 104 2.49 -15.30 -18.38
N VAL A 105 2.67 -15.90 -17.20
CA VAL A 105 2.69 -15.20 -15.90
C VAL A 105 3.92 -14.30 -15.71
N LYS A 106 4.96 -14.40 -16.49
CA LYS A 106 6.22 -13.60 -16.31
C LYS A 106 5.98 -12.10 -16.22
N HIS A 107 4.96 -11.58 -16.88
CA HIS A 107 4.62 -10.15 -16.91
C HIS A 107 3.50 -9.77 -15.94
N SER A 108 2.98 -10.72 -15.16
CA SER A 108 1.96 -10.43 -14.14
C SER A 108 2.49 -9.44 -13.11
N ASN A 109 1.65 -8.53 -12.65
CA ASN A 109 1.97 -7.63 -11.55
C ASN A 109 1.78 -8.27 -10.19
N TYR A 110 1.01 -9.34 -10.09
CA TYR A 110 0.54 -9.94 -8.83
C TYR A 110 1.26 -11.23 -8.46
N ILE A 111 1.55 -12.08 -9.44
CA ILE A 111 2.01 -13.44 -9.22
C ILE A 111 3.27 -13.78 -10.01
N SER A 112 3.95 -14.81 -9.53
CA SER A 112 4.95 -15.60 -10.26
C SER A 112 4.48 -17.04 -10.34
N ALA A 113 4.95 -17.78 -11.35
CA ALA A 113 4.60 -19.18 -11.56
C ALA A 113 5.84 -20.02 -11.76
N LYS A 114 5.81 -21.22 -11.20
CA LYS A 114 6.81 -22.26 -11.42
C LYS A 114 6.09 -23.54 -11.86
N ALA A 115 6.34 -23.98 -13.08
CA ALA A 115 5.88 -25.28 -13.56
C ALA A 115 6.74 -26.40 -12.97
N GLU A 116 6.13 -27.53 -12.68
CA GLU A 116 6.85 -28.74 -12.25
C GLU A 116 7.42 -29.47 -13.48
N ASP A 117 8.61 -30.03 -13.30
CA ASP A 117 9.30 -30.74 -14.39
C ASP A 117 8.57 -32.05 -14.72
N GLY A 118 8.44 -32.33 -16.02
CA GLY A 118 7.85 -33.58 -16.53
C GLY A 118 6.33 -33.64 -16.53
N VAL A 119 5.63 -32.61 -16.01
CA VAL A 119 4.16 -32.52 -16.10
C VAL A 119 3.77 -31.72 -17.33
N THR A 120 3.11 -32.38 -18.29
CA THR A 120 2.71 -31.76 -19.57
C THR A 120 1.22 -31.74 -19.81
N ASP A 121 0.45 -32.44 -18.99
CA ASP A 121 -1.00 -32.54 -19.13
C ASP A 121 -1.71 -31.26 -18.73
N ALA A 122 -2.95 -31.11 -19.21
CA ALA A 122 -3.76 -29.92 -18.95
C ALA A 122 -4.00 -29.68 -17.45
N ILE A 123 -3.97 -28.44 -17.04
CA ILE A 123 -4.26 -28.01 -15.68
C ILE A 123 -5.76 -28.18 -15.42
N THR A 124 -6.12 -28.75 -14.28
CA THR A 124 -7.51 -28.89 -13.85
C THR A 124 -8.14 -27.52 -13.62
N ASP A 125 -9.40 -27.34 -14.06
CA ASP A 125 -10.13 -26.12 -13.82
C ASP A 125 -10.26 -25.84 -12.33
N VAL A 126 -10.06 -24.57 -11.96
CA VAL A 126 -10.27 -24.10 -10.60
C VAL A 126 -11.11 -22.82 -10.62
N SER A 127 -11.93 -22.63 -9.60
CA SER A 127 -12.77 -21.46 -9.45
C SER A 127 -12.48 -20.77 -8.13
N GLN A 128 -12.00 -19.52 -8.20
CA GLN A 128 -11.72 -18.67 -7.05
C GLN A 128 -10.95 -19.36 -5.93
N GLN A 129 -9.93 -20.15 -6.28
CA GLN A 129 -9.05 -20.81 -5.31
C GLN A 129 -8.21 -19.74 -4.59
N PRO A 130 -8.21 -19.70 -3.25
CA PRO A 130 -7.46 -18.73 -2.48
C PRO A 130 -5.96 -19.06 -2.44
N PHE A 131 -5.13 -18.02 -2.29
CA PHE A 131 -3.73 -18.18 -1.93
C PHE A 131 -3.60 -18.50 -0.44
N GLU A 132 -2.79 -19.48 -0.10
CA GLU A 132 -2.60 -19.97 1.26
C GLU A 132 -1.17 -19.70 1.76
N GLY A 133 -0.99 -19.68 3.10
CA GLY A 133 0.33 -19.57 3.74
C GLY A 133 0.97 -18.19 3.65
N GLY A 134 0.23 -17.16 3.28
CA GLY A 134 0.70 -15.78 3.34
C GLY A 134 0.82 -15.29 4.79
N GLU A 135 1.92 -14.60 5.10
CA GLU A 135 2.16 -13.98 6.41
C GLU A 135 2.63 -12.54 6.22
N ASN A 136 2.07 -11.62 7.00
CA ASN A 136 2.51 -10.23 6.98
C ASN A 136 3.93 -10.10 7.52
N PRO A 137 4.77 -9.24 6.92
CA PRO A 137 6.06 -8.88 7.49
C PRO A 137 5.89 -8.28 8.89
N THR A 138 6.87 -8.53 9.75
CA THR A 138 6.95 -7.84 11.05
C THR A 138 7.62 -6.48 10.84
N VAL A 139 6.99 -5.43 11.34
CA VAL A 139 7.53 -4.06 11.31
C VAL A 139 8.03 -3.69 12.68
N THR A 140 9.26 -3.20 12.76
CA THR A 140 9.88 -2.70 13.98
C THR A 140 10.22 -1.22 13.84
N THR A 141 10.50 -0.55 14.95
CA THR A 141 10.94 0.86 14.96
C THR A 141 12.22 1.05 14.13
N ALA A 142 13.13 0.08 14.12
CA ALA A 142 14.35 0.11 13.31
C ALA A 142 14.08 0.08 11.78
N ASP A 143 13.00 -0.57 11.35
CA ASP A 143 12.62 -0.59 9.93
C ASP A 143 12.25 0.81 9.43
N TYR A 144 11.64 1.65 10.28
CA TYR A 144 11.35 3.06 9.94
C TYR A 144 12.60 3.88 9.74
N SER A 145 13.63 3.71 10.58
CA SER A 145 14.92 4.41 10.40
C SER A 145 15.55 4.06 9.05
N THR A 146 15.59 2.78 8.71
CA THR A 146 16.09 2.31 7.40
C THR A 146 15.25 2.85 6.24
N ALA A 147 13.92 2.98 6.43
CA ALA A 147 13.04 3.54 5.41
C ALA A 147 13.29 5.03 5.19
N PHE A 148 13.60 5.79 6.23
CA PHE A 148 13.93 7.21 6.09
C PHE A 148 15.20 7.40 5.25
N GLU A 149 16.24 6.61 5.46
CA GLU A 149 17.46 6.62 4.65
C GLU A 149 17.18 6.36 3.15
N ALA A 150 16.17 5.53 2.84
CA ALA A 150 15.78 5.27 1.47
C ALA A 150 15.21 6.48 0.73
N PHE A 151 14.78 7.52 1.44
CA PHE A 151 14.29 8.76 0.85
C PHE A 151 15.41 9.80 0.57
N GLU A 152 16.60 9.65 1.14
CA GLU A 152 17.70 10.62 0.98
C GLU A 152 18.05 10.96 -0.48
N PRO A 153 18.02 10.01 -1.46
CA PRO A 153 18.31 10.32 -2.85
C PRO A 153 17.21 11.13 -3.57
N TYR A 154 16.06 11.35 -2.93
CA TYR A 154 14.89 11.95 -3.56
C TYR A 154 14.55 13.31 -2.98
N TYR A 155 14.09 14.20 -3.86
CA TYR A 155 13.49 15.47 -3.42
C TYR A 155 12.01 15.28 -3.13
N TYR A 156 11.58 15.71 -1.94
CA TYR A 156 10.18 15.72 -1.51
C TYR A 156 9.92 16.92 -0.60
N ASN A 157 8.68 17.39 -0.58
CA ASN A 157 8.28 18.58 0.19
C ASN A 157 7.80 18.20 1.60
N THR A 158 7.11 17.07 1.72
CA THR A 158 6.55 16.60 2.99
C THR A 158 6.79 15.12 3.16
N ILE A 159 6.82 14.69 4.42
CA ILE A 159 6.85 13.28 4.82
C ILE A 159 5.81 13.03 5.90
N ALA A 160 5.11 11.91 5.84
CA ALA A 160 4.16 11.45 6.84
C ALA A 160 4.31 9.95 7.08
N LEU A 161 3.81 9.48 8.22
CA LEU A 161 3.86 8.10 8.66
C LEU A 161 2.50 7.41 8.46
N ASP A 162 2.52 6.10 8.35
CA ASP A 162 1.35 5.23 8.40
C ASP A 162 0.95 4.86 9.84
N THR A 163 1.60 5.47 10.82
CA THR A 163 1.39 5.23 12.25
C THR A 163 1.41 6.53 13.05
N VAL A 164 0.79 6.50 14.22
CA VAL A 164 0.83 7.57 15.24
C VAL A 164 1.60 7.12 16.48
N ASP A 165 2.44 6.10 16.35
CA ASP A 165 3.32 5.65 17.42
C ASP A 165 4.33 6.74 17.79
N ALA A 166 4.42 7.05 19.09
CA ALA A 166 5.23 8.16 19.58
C ALA A 166 6.73 7.95 19.37
N ASP A 167 7.19 6.70 19.46
CA ASP A 167 8.63 6.38 19.29
C ASP A 167 9.01 6.53 17.81
N VAL A 168 8.12 6.11 16.90
CA VAL A 168 8.33 6.28 15.45
C VAL A 168 8.28 7.76 15.06
N GLN A 169 7.35 8.53 15.64
CA GLN A 169 7.29 9.98 15.42
C GLN A 169 8.57 10.69 15.92
N ALA A 170 9.10 10.27 17.06
CA ALA A 170 10.36 10.81 17.58
C ALA A 170 11.55 10.56 16.61
N LEU A 171 11.62 9.37 16.02
CA LEU A 171 12.64 9.07 14.99
C LEU A 171 12.44 9.93 13.73
N LEU A 172 11.20 10.15 13.29
CA LEU A 172 10.92 11.03 12.15
C LEU A 172 11.34 12.46 12.44
N ILE A 173 11.08 12.96 13.65
CA ILE A 173 11.49 14.30 14.08
C ILE A 173 13.02 14.43 14.04
N GLU A 174 13.75 13.45 14.55
CA GLU A 174 15.22 13.43 14.52
C GLU A 174 15.75 13.42 13.06
N TYR A 175 15.21 12.54 12.24
CA TYR A 175 15.56 12.43 10.82
C TYR A 175 15.35 13.76 10.09
N ILE A 176 14.16 14.36 10.23
CA ILE A 176 13.83 15.59 9.50
C ILE A 176 14.67 16.79 9.96
N ASN A 177 15.00 16.85 11.25
CA ASN A 177 15.89 17.88 11.79
C ASN A 177 17.31 17.78 11.24
N THR A 178 17.80 16.58 11.08
CA THR A 178 19.12 16.32 10.48
C THR A 178 19.09 16.67 9.00
N SER A 179 18.10 16.17 8.26
CA SER A 179 17.89 16.46 6.85
C SER A 179 17.75 17.97 6.58
N PHE A 180 17.03 18.69 7.44
CA PHE A 180 16.87 20.15 7.34
C PHE A 180 18.19 20.90 7.52
N LYS A 181 19.06 20.48 8.48
CA LYS A 181 20.40 21.05 8.67
C LYS A 181 21.30 20.80 7.47
N ASP A 182 21.11 19.69 6.78
CA ASP A 182 21.86 19.31 5.58
C ASP A 182 21.32 19.99 4.30
N GLY A 183 20.29 20.84 4.45
CA GLY A 183 19.75 21.69 3.37
C GLY A 183 18.54 21.09 2.63
N ASN A 184 18.02 19.96 3.05
CA ASN A 184 16.76 19.42 2.54
C ASN A 184 15.60 19.99 3.36
N LEU A 185 14.88 20.94 2.79
CA LEU A 185 13.84 21.72 3.47
C LEU A 185 12.47 21.01 3.50
N ALA A 186 12.44 19.71 3.67
CA ALA A 186 11.19 18.97 3.80
C ALA A 186 10.52 19.22 5.16
N ILE A 187 9.21 19.04 5.20
CA ILE A 187 8.37 19.21 6.41
C ILE A 187 7.80 17.84 6.79
N ALA A 188 7.95 17.45 8.06
CA ALA A 188 7.24 16.30 8.59
C ALA A 188 5.85 16.71 9.09
N VAL A 189 4.84 15.91 8.77
CA VAL A 189 3.47 16.07 9.29
C VAL A 189 3.17 14.90 10.19
N ILE A 190 2.90 15.19 11.46
CA ILE A 190 2.63 14.21 12.51
C ILE A 190 1.33 14.56 13.24
N GLY A 191 0.88 13.71 14.13
CA GLY A 191 -0.33 13.93 14.93
C GLY A 191 -0.66 12.75 15.81
N ASP A 192 -1.82 12.75 16.40
CA ASP A 192 -2.28 11.73 17.34
C ASP A 192 -3.39 10.83 16.77
N LYS A 193 -3.76 9.83 17.57
CA LYS A 193 -4.95 8.98 17.32
C LYS A 193 -6.21 9.82 17.33
N GLY A 194 -7.13 9.55 16.40
CA GLY A 194 -8.43 10.20 16.32
C GLY A 194 -9.28 10.07 17.58
N SER A 195 -9.08 9.01 18.37
CA SER A 195 -9.78 8.80 19.64
C SER A 195 -9.22 9.59 20.82
N LEU A 196 -8.10 10.32 20.65
CA LEU A 196 -7.51 11.11 21.72
C LEU A 196 -8.26 12.41 21.91
N ASP A 197 -8.55 12.78 23.18
CA ASP A 197 -9.20 14.05 23.53
C ASP A 197 -8.44 15.26 22.99
N ILE A 198 -9.16 16.28 22.52
CA ILE A 198 -8.58 17.46 21.87
C ILE A 198 -7.61 18.21 22.80
N ASN A 199 -7.89 18.31 24.10
CA ASN A 199 -7.00 18.97 25.05
C ASN A 199 -5.68 18.23 25.15
N LYS A 200 -5.71 16.89 25.08
CA LYS A 200 -4.50 16.07 25.10
C LYS A 200 -3.69 16.22 23.82
N ARG A 201 -4.34 16.32 22.66
CA ARG A 201 -3.68 16.61 21.38
C ARG A 201 -3.02 17.99 21.41
N MET A 202 -3.70 19.00 21.96
CA MET A 202 -3.14 20.34 22.15
C MET A 202 -1.92 20.32 23.09
N GLU A 203 -1.98 19.57 24.21
CA GLU A 203 -0.85 19.37 25.09
C GLU A 203 0.34 18.72 24.37
N ASN A 204 0.08 17.68 23.56
CA ASN A 204 1.12 17.00 22.77
C ASN A 204 1.70 17.94 21.72
N ALA A 205 0.87 18.69 21.00
CA ALA A 205 1.32 19.68 20.03
C ALA A 205 2.23 20.75 20.66
N SER A 206 1.88 21.22 21.87
CA SER A 206 2.65 22.25 22.58
C SER A 206 4.05 21.81 23.01
N LYS A 207 4.31 20.50 23.04
CA LYS A 207 5.63 19.94 23.35
C LYS A 207 6.56 19.90 22.13
N ILE A 208 5.99 20.10 20.95
CA ILE A 208 6.73 20.04 19.67
C ILE A 208 7.06 21.47 19.27
N ASP A 209 8.18 21.99 19.79
CA ASP A 209 8.75 23.28 19.37
C ASP A 209 9.84 23.04 18.32
N ASN A 210 9.40 22.80 17.06
CA ASN A 210 10.32 22.39 16.01
C ASN A 210 9.88 22.92 14.64
N TYR A 211 10.72 23.71 13.98
CA TYR A 211 10.38 24.43 12.76
C TYR A 211 9.92 23.54 11.59
N PRO A 212 10.59 22.42 11.25
CA PRO A 212 10.20 21.61 10.11
C PRO A 212 9.09 20.59 10.43
N ILE A 213 8.34 20.80 11.53
CA ILE A 213 7.28 19.89 11.96
C ILE A 213 5.93 20.61 11.93
N VAL A 214 4.95 19.98 11.29
CA VAL A 214 3.55 20.38 11.38
C VAL A 214 2.79 19.31 12.16
N TYR A 215 2.18 19.72 13.26
CA TYR A 215 1.32 18.84 14.05
C TYR A 215 -0.15 19.03 13.63
N PHE A 216 -0.74 17.98 13.05
CA PHE A 216 -2.13 17.98 12.64
C PHE A 216 -3.01 17.36 13.74
N ALA A 217 -3.77 18.22 14.42
CA ALA A 217 -4.52 17.84 15.61
C ALA A 217 -6.00 17.47 15.37
N SER A 218 -6.50 17.62 14.15
CA SER A 218 -7.92 17.47 13.83
C SER A 218 -8.23 16.20 13.07
N ASP A 219 -9.42 15.67 13.29
CA ASP A 219 -10.06 14.72 12.39
C ASP A 219 -11.07 15.48 11.51
N PHE A 220 -11.52 14.87 10.42
CA PHE A 220 -12.54 15.46 9.57
C PHE A 220 -13.55 14.41 9.10
N ILE A 221 -14.72 14.88 8.68
CA ILE A 221 -15.74 14.06 8.04
C ILE A 221 -15.63 14.28 6.54
N ASN A 222 -15.53 13.18 5.77
CA ASN A 222 -15.47 13.22 4.32
C ASN A 222 -16.87 13.50 3.69
N SER A 223 -16.91 13.63 2.35
CA SER A 223 -18.15 13.84 1.60
C SER A 223 -19.18 12.71 1.77
N ASP A 224 -18.73 11.52 2.09
CA ASP A 224 -19.57 10.32 2.26
C ASP A 224 -20.11 10.19 3.70
N GLY A 225 -19.74 11.12 4.57
CA GLY A 225 -20.15 11.15 5.97
C GLY A 225 -19.30 10.32 6.91
N GLU A 226 -18.20 9.79 6.45
CA GLU A 226 -17.29 8.96 7.25
C GLU A 226 -16.24 9.82 7.95
N THR A 227 -15.84 9.42 9.16
CA THR A 227 -14.78 10.09 9.91
C THR A 227 -13.41 9.59 9.43
N VAL A 228 -12.58 10.50 8.95
CA VAL A 228 -11.18 10.27 8.63
C VAL A 228 -10.32 10.76 9.77
N SER A 229 -9.49 9.90 10.34
CA SER A 229 -8.72 10.17 11.56
C SER A 229 -7.33 9.52 11.56
N GLY A 230 -6.50 9.94 12.52
CA GLY A 230 -5.16 9.37 12.71
C GLY A 230 -4.27 9.48 11.47
N PRO A 231 -3.54 8.41 11.09
CA PRO A 231 -2.58 8.45 9.99
C PRO A 231 -3.17 8.91 8.66
N GLU A 232 -4.42 8.56 8.36
CA GLU A 232 -5.09 8.96 7.11
C GLU A 232 -5.35 10.48 7.07
N ALA A 233 -5.83 11.06 8.16
CA ALA A 233 -6.06 12.49 8.26
C ALA A 233 -4.74 13.27 8.18
N ILE A 234 -3.71 12.79 8.87
CA ILE A 234 -2.35 13.36 8.85
C ILE A 234 -1.76 13.31 7.45
N ALA A 235 -1.84 12.15 6.78
CA ALA A 235 -1.33 11.97 5.42
C ALA A 235 -2.04 12.88 4.43
N LYS A 236 -3.36 13.05 4.54
CA LYS A 236 -4.11 13.97 3.69
C LYS A 236 -3.68 15.43 3.90
N ALA A 237 -3.47 15.85 5.14
CA ALA A 237 -2.94 17.17 5.45
C ALA A 237 -1.53 17.37 4.87
N ALA A 238 -0.66 16.35 4.96
CA ALA A 238 0.67 16.37 4.35
C ALA A 238 0.60 16.52 2.83
N GLY A 239 -0.36 15.83 2.19
CA GLY A 239 -0.63 15.95 0.77
C GLY A 239 -1.04 17.38 0.36
N VAL A 240 -1.95 18.00 1.09
CA VAL A 240 -2.37 19.39 0.85
C VAL A 240 -1.19 20.36 1.01
N ILE A 241 -0.37 20.19 2.03
CA ILE A 241 0.82 21.01 2.26
C ILE A 241 1.80 20.86 1.08
N ALA A 242 2.08 19.63 0.66
CA ALA A 242 3.00 19.36 -0.45
C ALA A 242 2.49 19.88 -1.81
N ALA A 243 1.19 19.83 -2.04
CA ALA A 243 0.56 20.33 -3.27
C ALA A 243 0.45 21.86 -3.32
N THR A 244 0.57 22.52 -2.16
CA THR A 244 0.47 23.98 -2.09
C THR A 244 1.80 24.63 -2.49
N PRO A 245 1.82 25.48 -3.53
CA PRO A 245 3.03 26.19 -3.93
C PRO A 245 3.60 27.02 -2.77
N SER A 246 4.92 27.10 -2.65
CA SER A 246 5.62 27.87 -1.60
C SER A 246 5.27 29.36 -1.58
N SER A 247 4.73 29.90 -2.67
CA SER A 247 4.24 31.27 -2.77
C SER A 247 2.84 31.49 -2.19
N LYS A 248 2.15 30.43 -1.80
CA LYS A 248 0.80 30.50 -1.23
C LYS A 248 0.81 30.08 0.24
N SER A 249 -0.01 30.76 1.05
CA SER A 249 -0.26 30.36 2.43
C SER A 249 -1.18 29.14 2.45
N ILE A 250 -0.87 28.17 3.32
CA ILE A 250 -1.76 27.03 3.62
C ILE A 250 -2.94 27.42 4.52
N VAL A 251 -2.91 28.61 5.10
CA VAL A 251 -4.00 29.11 5.94
C VAL A 251 -5.27 29.26 5.09
N ARG A 252 -6.35 28.63 5.53
CA ARG A 252 -7.65 28.55 4.84
C ARG A 252 -7.61 27.80 3.51
N THR A 253 -6.59 26.96 3.28
CA THR A 253 -6.62 26.05 2.14
C THR A 253 -7.66 24.96 2.40
N GLU A 254 -8.53 24.73 1.42
CA GLU A 254 -9.51 23.66 1.49
C GLU A 254 -8.80 22.30 1.42
N MET A 255 -9.25 21.38 2.26
CA MET A 255 -8.80 19.99 2.21
C MET A 255 -9.74 19.23 1.27
N PRO A 256 -9.28 18.71 0.13
CA PRO A 256 -10.12 18.02 -0.85
C PRO A 256 -10.93 16.88 -0.21
N GLY A 257 -12.24 16.84 -0.45
CA GLY A 257 -13.13 15.81 0.09
C GLY A 257 -13.44 15.89 1.57
N ALA A 258 -12.96 16.90 2.31
CA ALA A 258 -13.38 17.16 3.68
C ALA A 258 -14.65 18.03 3.68
N ALA A 259 -15.73 17.52 4.29
CA ALA A 259 -16.99 18.25 4.41
C ALA A 259 -16.99 19.16 5.64
N LYS A 260 -16.44 18.69 6.76
CA LYS A 260 -16.33 19.47 8.01
C LYS A 260 -15.28 18.86 8.95
N LEU A 261 -14.74 19.67 9.84
CA LEU A 261 -13.96 19.18 10.98
C LEU A 261 -14.87 18.51 12.00
N THR A 262 -14.37 17.49 12.68
CA THR A 262 -15.10 16.80 13.75
C THR A 262 -15.20 17.68 14.99
N GLU A 263 -14.20 18.50 15.23
CA GLU A 263 -14.09 19.39 16.38
C GLU A 263 -13.79 20.81 15.92
N ARG A 264 -14.34 21.80 16.65
CA ARG A 264 -13.97 23.21 16.51
C ARG A 264 -13.06 23.56 17.69
N LEU A 265 -11.88 24.03 17.40
CA LEU A 265 -10.97 24.63 18.36
C LEU A 265 -11.48 25.99 18.80
#